data_5ca2120fd1420f81a355b5525aeef34b
#
_entry.id   5ca2120fd1420f81a355b5525aeef34b
#
_cell.length_a   1.000
_cell.length_b   1.000
_cell.length_c   1.000
_cell.angle_alpha   90.00
_cell.angle_beta   90.00
_cell.angle_gamma   90.00
#
_symmetry.space_group_name_H-M   'P 1'
#
loop_
_entity.id
_entity.type
_entity.pdbx_description
1 polymer ?
#
loop_
_entity_poly.entity_id
_entity_poly.type
_entity_poly.pdbx_seq_one_letter_code
_entity_poly.pdbx_strand_id
1 'polypeptide(L)'
;MSNSDPATDNYTKILAHVRNTLVELFDIDAQELKPEARLYEDLDIDSIDAVDLVVELKRFTGRRINPEDFKSVRTVDDVVNAVERLMQR
;
A
#
# COMPACT_ATOMS: atom_id res chain seq x y z
N MET A 1 -7.05 -19.57 -18.03
CA MET A 1 -6.85 -18.98 -17.90
C MET A 1 -6.52 -18.10 -17.83
N SER A 2 -6.39 -17.84 -17.71
CA SER A 2 -6.08 -16.95 -17.42
C SER A 2 -5.56 -16.12 -17.89
N ASN A 3 -5.45 -15.67 -18.29
CA ASN A 3 -4.88 -14.78 -18.64
C ASN A 3 -5.09 -13.57 -18.20
N SER A 4 -4.58 -13.36 -17.36
CA SER A 4 -4.72 -12.15 -16.68
C SER A 4 -3.96 -11.06 -17.32
N ASP A 5 -4.52 -9.89 -17.32
CA ASP A 5 -3.85 -8.66 -17.68
C ASP A 5 -2.66 -8.47 -16.73
N PRO A 6 -1.43 -8.29 -17.24
CA PRO A 6 -0.27 -8.09 -16.37
C PRO A 6 -0.43 -6.93 -15.39
N ALA A 7 -1.10 -5.85 -15.81
CA ALA A 7 -1.32 -4.72 -14.93
C ALA A 7 -2.25 -5.07 -13.77
N THR A 8 -3.30 -5.83 -14.06
CA THR A 8 -4.22 -6.28 -13.03
C THR A 8 -3.53 -7.25 -12.08
N ASP A 9 -2.68 -8.12 -12.62
CA ASP A 9 -1.95 -9.08 -11.80
C ASP A 9 -0.98 -8.36 -10.85
N ASN A 10 -0.29 -7.35 -11.33
CA ASN A 10 0.61 -6.56 -10.48
C ASN A 10 -0.16 -5.85 -9.38
N TYR A 11 -1.27 -5.24 -9.73
CA TYR A 11 -2.11 -4.55 -8.75
C TYR A 11 -2.54 -5.50 -7.65
N THR A 12 -3.02 -6.68 -8.03
CA THR A 12 -3.50 -7.67 -7.07
C THR A 12 -2.39 -8.12 -6.13
N LYS A 13 -1.20 -8.36 -6.66
CA LYS A 13 -0.06 -8.77 -5.84
C LYS A 13 0.36 -7.67 -4.87
N ILE A 14 0.42 -6.44 -5.36
CA ILE A 14 0.80 -5.30 -4.52
C ILE A 14 -0.25 -5.08 -3.44
N LEU A 15 -1.51 -5.14 -3.81
CA LEU A 15 -2.60 -4.97 -2.85
C LEU A 15 -2.52 -6.02 -1.74
N ALA A 16 -2.29 -7.27 -2.11
CA ALA A 16 -2.17 -8.34 -1.12
C ALA A 16 -1.00 -8.07 -0.17
N HIS A 17 0.13 -7.64 -0.71
CA HIS A 17 1.30 -7.35 0.12
C HIS A 17 1.04 -6.15 1.04
N VAL A 18 0.44 -5.08 0.52
CA VAL A 18 0.12 -3.90 1.31
C VAL A 18 -0.82 -4.27 2.45
N ARG A 19 -1.84 -5.07 2.16
CA ARG A 19 -2.78 -5.52 3.19
C ARG A 19 -2.09 -6.32 4.27
N ASN A 20 -1.24 -7.27 3.87
CA ASN A 20 -0.49 -8.06 4.85
C ASN A 20 0.41 -7.19 5.71
N THR A 21 1.07 -6.22 5.09
CA THR A 21 1.94 -5.29 5.80
C THR A 21 1.16 -4.50 6.84
N LEU A 22 -0.01 -3.99 6.46
CA LEU A 22 -0.83 -3.22 7.38
C LEU A 22 -1.34 -4.06 8.54
N VAL A 23 -1.70 -5.30 8.26
CA VAL A 23 -2.12 -6.22 9.32
C VAL A 23 -0.97 -6.47 10.30
N GLU A 24 0.22 -6.72 9.79
CA GLU A 24 1.37 -7.04 10.63
C GLU A 24 1.88 -5.85 11.42
N LEU A 25 1.92 -4.68 10.80
CA LEU A 25 2.46 -3.49 11.46
C LEU A 25 1.50 -2.88 12.47
N PHE A 26 0.22 -2.86 12.14
CA PHE A 26 -0.75 -2.11 12.92
C PHE A 26 -1.86 -2.96 13.50
N ASP A 27 -1.79 -4.26 13.33
CA ASP A 27 -2.79 -5.20 13.87
C ASP A 27 -4.20 -4.85 13.43
N ILE A 28 -4.35 -4.46 12.18
CA ILE A 28 -5.63 -4.09 11.60
C ILE A 28 -6.31 -5.34 11.04
N ASP A 29 -7.62 -5.44 11.24
CA ASP A 29 -8.41 -6.54 10.68
C ASP A 29 -8.36 -6.46 9.15
N ALA A 30 -8.01 -7.58 8.51
CA ALA A 30 -7.91 -7.62 7.05
C ALA A 30 -9.22 -7.26 6.36
N GLN A 31 -10.34 -7.49 7.02
CA GLN A 31 -11.66 -7.17 6.47
C GLN A 31 -11.88 -5.67 6.35
N GLU A 32 -11.16 -4.88 7.11
CA GLU A 32 -11.26 -3.42 7.06
C GLU A 32 -10.35 -2.82 5.99
N LEU A 33 -9.47 -3.62 5.40
CA LEU A 33 -8.48 -3.14 4.43
C LEU A 33 -9.01 -3.22 3.00
N LYS A 34 -10.10 -2.53 2.75
CA LYS A 34 -10.65 -2.41 1.40
C LYS A 34 -9.86 -1.35 0.64
N PRO A 35 -9.85 -1.42 -0.70
CA PRO A 35 -9.14 -0.41 -1.48
C PRO A 35 -9.56 1.03 -1.16
N GLU A 36 -10.84 1.23 -0.87
CA GLU A 36 -11.37 2.57 -0.56
C GLU A 36 -11.19 2.97 0.89
N ALA A 37 -10.65 2.09 1.75
CA ALA A 37 -10.44 2.42 3.15
C ALA A 37 -9.43 3.55 3.29
N ARG A 38 -9.77 4.55 4.10
CA ARG A 38 -8.90 5.71 4.32
C ARG A 38 -7.95 5.43 5.48
N LEU A 39 -6.67 5.68 5.24
CA LEU A 39 -5.63 5.31 6.21
C LEU A 39 -5.81 6.03 7.54
N TYR A 40 -6.02 7.33 7.50
CA TYR A 40 -6.11 8.12 8.74
C TYR A 40 -7.48 8.01 9.39
N GLU A 41 -8.53 8.07 8.60
CA GLU A 41 -9.90 8.16 9.10
C GLU A 41 -10.50 6.81 9.43
N ASP A 42 -10.30 5.82 8.56
CA ASP A 42 -10.92 4.52 8.72
C ASP A 42 -10.02 3.53 9.47
N LEU A 43 -8.70 3.62 9.24
CA LEU A 43 -7.76 2.68 9.83
C LEU A 43 -6.99 3.27 11.01
N ASP A 44 -7.24 4.52 11.32
CA ASP A 44 -6.66 5.19 12.48
C ASP A 44 -5.12 5.18 12.44
N ILE A 45 -4.55 5.25 11.25
CA ILE A 45 -3.09 5.32 11.07
C ILE A 45 -2.67 6.78 11.15
N ASP A 46 -1.71 7.10 12.03
CA ASP A 46 -1.21 8.47 12.12
C ASP A 46 0.06 8.66 11.27
N SER A 47 0.62 9.86 11.30
CA SER A 47 1.74 10.18 10.45
C SER A 47 3.01 9.42 10.85
N ILE A 48 3.14 9.03 12.10
CA ILE A 48 4.28 8.22 12.55
C ILE A 48 4.16 6.81 11.99
N ASP A 49 2.94 6.24 12.04
CA ASP A 49 2.68 4.93 11.47
C ASP A 49 2.93 4.92 9.97
N ALA A 50 2.61 6.02 9.29
CA ALA A 50 2.83 6.12 7.86
C ALA A 50 4.32 6.03 7.51
N VAL A 51 5.20 6.53 8.37
CA VAL A 51 6.64 6.42 8.17
C VAL A 51 7.07 4.95 8.21
N ASP A 52 6.54 4.19 9.16
CA ASP A 52 6.83 2.77 9.24
C ASP A 52 6.37 2.04 7.98
N LEU A 53 5.20 2.40 7.48
CA LEU A 53 4.68 1.81 6.27
C LEU A 53 5.59 2.10 5.08
N VAL A 54 6.07 3.34 4.96
CA VAL A 54 7.00 3.73 3.89
C VAL A 54 8.27 2.88 3.94
N VAL A 55 8.82 2.66 5.13
CA VAL A 55 10.02 1.85 5.29
C VAL A 55 9.79 0.42 4.82
N GLU A 56 8.64 -0.17 5.17
CA GLU A 56 8.33 -1.52 4.74
C GLU A 56 8.11 -1.62 3.25
N LEU A 57 7.47 -0.62 2.66
CA LEU A 57 7.26 -0.61 1.22
C LEU A 57 8.58 -0.42 0.47
N LYS A 58 9.51 0.33 1.04
CA LYS A 58 10.85 0.47 0.48
C LYS A 58 11.54 -0.90 0.43
N ARG A 59 11.39 -1.68 1.48
CA ARG A 59 11.97 -3.03 1.53
C ARG A 59 11.35 -3.94 0.47
N PHE A 60 10.04 -3.82 0.30
CA PHE A 60 9.32 -4.65 -0.66
C PHE A 60 9.70 -4.30 -2.10
N THR A 61 9.76 -3.01 -2.42
CA THR A 61 10.02 -2.57 -3.78
C THR A 61 11.51 -2.52 -4.11
N GLY A 62 12.36 -2.40 -3.09
CA GLY A 62 13.78 -2.15 -3.27
C GLY A 62 14.06 -0.75 -3.78
N ARG A 63 13.07 0.13 -3.78
CA ARG A 63 13.20 1.48 -4.29
C ARG A 63 12.88 2.50 -3.21
N ARG A 64 13.52 3.66 -3.32
CA ARG A 64 13.30 4.74 -2.37
C ARG A 64 11.96 5.42 -2.65
N ILE A 65 11.15 5.57 -1.62
CA ILE A 65 9.88 6.26 -1.69
C ILE A 65 10.06 7.64 -1.08
N ASN A 66 9.75 8.68 -1.85
CA ASN A 66 9.83 10.04 -1.34
C ASN A 66 8.63 10.33 -0.45
N PRO A 67 8.83 11.01 0.69
CA PRO A 67 7.69 11.38 1.54
C PRO A 67 6.63 12.17 0.78
N GLU A 68 7.06 12.95 -0.23
CA GLU A 68 6.12 13.73 -1.02
C GLU A 68 5.16 12.86 -1.82
N ASP A 69 5.62 11.70 -2.27
CA ASP A 69 4.76 10.77 -2.99
C ASP A 69 3.65 10.25 -2.10
N PHE A 70 3.91 10.21 -0.79
CA PHE A 70 2.94 9.72 0.17
C PHE A 70 1.99 10.79 0.68
N LYS A 71 2.29 12.06 0.45
CA LYS A 71 1.43 13.14 0.92
C LYS A 71 0.05 13.12 0.28
N SER A 72 -0.03 12.66 -0.95
CA SER A 72 -1.29 12.58 -1.67
C SER A 72 -2.01 11.24 -1.44
N VAL A 73 -1.36 10.32 -0.74
CA VAL A 73 -1.94 9.00 -0.47
C VAL A 73 -2.93 9.11 0.68
N ARG A 74 -4.14 8.67 0.47
CA ARG A 74 -5.20 8.73 1.49
C ARG A 74 -5.84 7.39 1.75
N THR A 75 -5.91 6.54 0.74
CA THR A 75 -6.58 5.24 0.83
C THR A 75 -5.60 4.12 0.58
N VAL A 76 -6.04 2.89 0.88
CA VAL A 76 -5.26 1.70 0.57
C VAL A 76 -4.96 1.63 -0.92
N ASP A 77 -5.96 1.96 -1.75
CA ASP A 77 -5.80 1.98 -3.20
C ASP A 77 -4.70 2.96 -3.62
N ASP A 78 -4.65 4.12 -2.99
CA ASP A 78 -3.62 5.11 -3.28
C ASP A 78 -2.23 4.57 -2.97
N VAL A 79 -2.09 3.81 -1.88
CA VAL A 79 -0.82 3.17 -1.53
C VAL A 79 -0.40 2.19 -2.63
N VAL A 80 -1.33 1.36 -3.07
CA VAL A 80 -1.06 0.37 -4.11
C VAL A 80 -0.62 1.04 -5.40
N ASN A 81 -1.32 2.10 -5.77
CA ASN A 81 -1.00 2.85 -6.99
C ASN A 81 0.38 3.50 -6.91
N ALA A 82 0.73 4.03 -5.74
CA ALA A 82 2.05 4.63 -5.55
C ALA A 82 3.15 3.59 -5.68
N VAL A 83 2.95 2.41 -5.09
CA VAL A 83 3.92 1.32 -5.17
C VAL A 83 4.04 0.83 -6.62
N GLU A 84 2.92 0.66 -7.30
CA GLU A 84 2.92 0.20 -8.67
C GLU A 84 3.69 1.16 -9.58
N ARG A 85 3.48 2.45 -9.35
CA ARG A 85 4.18 3.48 -10.11
C ARG A 85 5.69 3.40 -9.91
N LEU A 86 6.13 3.14 -8.68
CA LEU A 86 7.55 2.97 -8.38
C LEU A 86 8.13 1.75 -9.07
N MET A 87 7.38 0.67 -9.12
CA MET A 87 7.86 -0.57 -9.70
C MET A 87 7.95 -0.52 -11.23
N GLN A 88 7.27 0.43 -11.83
CA GLN A 88 7.28 0.60 -13.29
C GLN A 88 8.43 1.49 -13.79
N ARG A 89 9.13 2.13 -12.89
CA ARG A 89 10.24 3.01 -13.27
C ARG A 89 11.48 2.25 -13.69
#